data_3929f222e922525f8f46bd1fdedbb19e
#
_entry.id   3929f222e922525f8f46bd1fdedbb19e
#
_cell.length_a   1.000
_cell.length_b   1.000
_cell.length_c   1.000
_cell.angle_alpha   90.00
_cell.angle_beta   90.00
_cell.angle_gamma   90.00
#
_symmetry.space_group_name_H-M   'P 1'
#
loop_
_entity.id
_entity.type
_entity.pdbx_description
1 polymer ?
#
loop_
_entity_poly.entity_id
_entity_poly.type
_entity_poly.pdbx_seq_one_letter_code
_entity_poly.pdbx_strand_id
1 'polypeptide(L)'
;MKLGDDETQILKNFRRVASTHVRQFEARRDHVKDLLGAAHNYESGVFREGLLREFLRDILPKSLEVSTGFIYGFDEVPTSGQLDVVIWDSSHHAPVYRTTEFVIVPPEAVVSVISVKSDLDQQKTVHDAVRNLLSVAPLDLAFRHRSDEHSLPPITKFMGSSGNRVGEF
;
A
#
# COMPACT_ATOMS: atom_id res chain seq x y z
N MET A 1 2.19 -23.79 -19.48
CA MET A 1 3.61 -23.46 -19.60
C MET A 1 4.29 -23.90 -18.30
N LYS A 2 5.21 -24.88 -18.34
CA LYS A 2 5.97 -25.29 -17.16
C LYS A 2 7.08 -24.27 -16.96
N LEU A 3 7.13 -23.64 -15.80
CA LEU A 3 8.25 -22.81 -15.38
C LEU A 3 9.54 -23.65 -15.38
N GLY A 4 10.65 -23.10 -15.86
CA GLY A 4 11.95 -23.75 -15.77
C GLY A 4 12.38 -23.98 -14.32
N ASP A 5 13.32 -24.89 -14.08
CA ASP A 5 13.78 -25.24 -12.72
C ASP A 5 14.35 -23.99 -11.98
N ASP A 6 15.03 -23.09 -12.68
CA ASP A 6 15.55 -21.84 -12.13
C ASP A 6 14.43 -20.87 -11.70
N GLU A 7 13.39 -20.69 -12.51
CA GLU A 7 12.24 -19.86 -12.17
C GLU A 7 11.49 -20.41 -10.95
N THR A 8 11.37 -21.72 -10.85
CA THR A 8 10.78 -22.39 -9.69
C THR A 8 11.59 -22.14 -8.41
N GLN A 9 12.92 -22.16 -8.51
CA GLN A 9 13.80 -21.87 -7.36
C GLN A 9 13.76 -20.41 -6.94
N ILE A 10 13.70 -19.47 -7.87
CA ILE A 10 13.51 -18.03 -7.59
C ILE A 10 12.21 -17.80 -6.84
N LEU A 11 11.10 -18.39 -7.29
CA LEU A 11 9.80 -18.27 -6.60
C LEU A 11 9.82 -18.86 -5.19
N LYS A 12 10.49 -19.99 -4.99
CA LYS A 12 10.66 -20.58 -3.64
C LYS A 12 11.44 -19.65 -2.71
N ASN A 13 12.53 -19.08 -3.20
CA ASN A 13 13.35 -18.13 -2.43
C ASN A 13 12.56 -16.87 -2.10
N PHE A 14 11.83 -16.31 -3.06
CA PHE A 14 10.96 -15.15 -2.84
C PHE A 14 9.89 -15.44 -1.77
N ARG A 15 9.18 -16.57 -1.86
CA ARG A 15 8.19 -16.97 -0.86
C ARG A 15 8.80 -17.12 0.53
N ARG A 16 10.01 -17.66 0.64
CA ARG A 16 10.72 -17.81 1.91
C ARG A 16 11.05 -16.44 2.54
N VAL A 17 11.56 -15.51 1.73
CA VAL A 17 11.85 -14.14 2.19
C VAL A 17 10.57 -13.44 2.61
N ALA A 18 9.51 -13.48 1.78
CA ALA A 18 8.22 -12.90 2.11
C ALA A 18 7.63 -13.48 3.41
N SER A 19 7.70 -14.81 3.61
CA SER A 19 7.25 -15.45 4.85
C SER A 19 8.07 -15.01 6.07
N THR A 20 9.34 -14.67 5.90
CA THR A 20 10.17 -14.14 6.98
C THR A 20 9.70 -12.74 7.37
N HIS A 21 9.43 -11.87 6.41
CA HIS A 21 8.88 -10.54 6.68
C HIS A 21 7.51 -10.60 7.36
N VAL A 22 6.63 -11.50 6.93
CA VAL A 22 5.32 -11.70 7.59
C VAL A 22 5.51 -12.09 9.07
N ARG A 23 6.38 -13.06 9.36
CA ARG A 23 6.68 -13.46 10.75
C ARG A 23 7.28 -12.32 11.58
N GLN A 24 8.14 -11.49 11.00
CA GLN A 24 8.68 -10.32 11.70
C GLN A 24 7.58 -9.30 12.05
N PHE A 25 6.66 -9.07 11.12
CA PHE A 25 5.51 -8.21 11.37
C PHE A 25 4.60 -8.77 12.48
N GLU A 26 4.26 -10.06 12.41
CA GLU A 26 3.46 -10.74 13.43
C GLU A 26 4.13 -10.67 14.80
N ALA A 27 5.43 -10.93 14.89
CA ALA A 27 6.18 -10.84 16.13
C ALA A 27 6.16 -9.42 16.73
N ARG A 28 6.25 -8.37 15.91
CA ARG A 28 6.10 -6.97 16.38
C ARG A 28 4.72 -6.70 16.94
N ARG A 29 3.68 -7.13 16.22
CA ARG A 29 2.30 -7.00 16.65
C ARG A 29 2.07 -7.70 18.00
N ASP A 30 2.52 -8.95 18.12
CA ASP A 30 2.33 -9.76 19.31
C ASP A 30 3.13 -9.20 20.50
N HIS A 31 4.34 -8.71 20.26
CA HIS A 31 5.15 -8.03 21.31
C HIS A 31 4.43 -6.81 21.90
N VAL A 32 3.85 -5.97 21.06
CA VAL A 32 3.06 -4.81 21.54
C VAL A 32 1.82 -5.27 22.29
N LYS A 33 1.14 -6.29 21.79
CA LYS A 33 0.00 -6.90 22.48
C LYS A 33 0.36 -7.39 23.89
N ASP A 34 1.49 -8.06 24.01
CA ASP A 34 1.99 -8.58 25.30
C ASP A 34 2.35 -7.45 26.26
N LEU A 35 2.97 -6.37 25.75
CA LEU A 35 3.32 -5.21 26.57
C LEU A 35 2.10 -4.44 27.09
N LEU A 36 1.07 -4.28 26.29
CA LEU A 36 -0.11 -3.50 26.64
C LEU A 36 -1.16 -4.32 27.40
N GLY A 37 -1.14 -5.64 27.27
CA GLY A 37 -2.13 -6.54 27.83
C GLY A 37 -3.54 -6.37 27.22
N ALA A 38 -4.48 -7.21 27.64
CA ALA A 38 -5.82 -7.25 27.09
C ALA A 38 -6.71 -6.01 27.40
N ALA A 39 -6.28 -5.15 28.32
CA ALA A 39 -7.05 -3.99 28.74
C ALA A 39 -6.94 -2.78 27.80
N HIS A 40 -5.98 -2.79 26.89
CA HIS A 40 -5.72 -1.68 25.97
C HIS A 40 -6.18 -2.01 24.54
N ASN A 41 -6.75 -1.01 23.88
CA ASN A 41 -7.31 -1.16 22.53
C ASN A 41 -6.20 -1.10 21.45
N TYR A 42 -5.17 -1.98 21.57
CA TYR A 42 -4.11 -2.13 20.56
C TYR A 42 -4.67 -2.63 19.21
N GLU A 43 -5.92 -3.07 19.19
CA GLU A 43 -6.63 -3.50 17.99
C GLU A 43 -7.28 -2.35 17.23
N SER A 44 -7.11 -1.09 17.66
CA SER A 44 -7.61 0.06 16.92
C SER A 44 -7.01 0.09 15.51
N GLY A 45 -7.82 0.46 14.50
CA GLY A 45 -7.37 0.56 13.12
C GLY A 45 -6.13 1.43 12.98
N VAL A 46 -6.12 2.60 13.62
CA VAL A 46 -5.00 3.56 13.62
C VAL A 46 -3.69 2.94 14.08
N PHE A 47 -3.74 2.12 15.15
CA PHE A 47 -2.55 1.44 15.65
C PHE A 47 -1.99 0.41 14.64
N ARG A 48 -2.86 -0.41 14.04
CA ARG A 48 -2.46 -1.41 13.03
C ARG A 48 -1.88 -0.76 11.79
N GLU A 49 -2.49 0.32 11.33
CA GLU A 49 -1.98 1.12 10.22
C GLU A 49 -0.60 1.70 10.53
N GLY A 50 -0.41 2.25 11.75
CA GLY A 50 0.88 2.75 12.23
C GLY A 50 1.96 1.67 12.22
N LEU A 51 1.67 0.52 12.81
CA LEU A 51 2.58 -0.61 12.87
C LEU A 51 2.98 -1.12 11.47
N LEU A 52 2.02 -1.19 10.55
CA LEU A 52 2.30 -1.59 9.17
C LEU A 52 3.18 -0.57 8.46
N ARG A 53 2.92 0.73 8.63
CA ARG A 53 3.75 1.79 8.04
C ARG A 53 5.19 1.74 8.55
N GLU A 54 5.40 1.54 9.85
CA GLU A 54 6.74 1.37 10.43
C GLU A 54 7.45 0.15 9.86
N PHE A 55 6.76 -0.99 9.82
CA PHE A 55 7.32 -2.20 9.25
C PHE A 55 7.74 -2.02 7.78
N LEU A 56 6.90 -1.39 6.97
CA LEU A 56 7.20 -1.12 5.56
C LEU A 56 8.40 -0.18 5.41
N ARG A 57 8.54 0.84 6.25
CA ARG A 57 9.71 1.75 6.23
C ARG A 57 11.03 1.03 6.50
N ASP A 58 10.99 -0.06 7.26
CA ASP A 58 12.19 -0.84 7.58
C ASP A 58 12.64 -1.73 6.41
N ILE A 59 11.72 -2.20 5.58
CA ILE A 59 12.02 -3.15 4.51
C ILE A 59 12.09 -2.53 3.13
N LEU A 60 11.52 -1.35 2.93
CA LEU A 60 11.52 -0.67 1.64
C LEU A 60 12.80 0.17 1.43
N PRO A 61 13.19 0.40 0.17
CA PRO A 61 14.27 1.33 -0.16
C PRO A 61 14.01 2.73 0.42
N LYS A 62 15.06 3.43 0.82
CA LYS A 62 14.97 4.79 1.40
C LYS A 62 14.51 5.86 0.41
N SER A 63 14.51 5.57 -0.88
CA SER A 63 13.89 6.40 -1.92
C SER A 63 12.36 6.42 -1.84
N LEU A 64 11.77 5.43 -1.17
CA LEU A 64 10.33 5.32 -0.98
C LEU A 64 9.94 5.75 0.43
N GLU A 65 8.97 6.63 0.51
CA GLU A 65 8.34 6.99 1.77
C GLU A 65 7.00 6.28 1.94
N VAL A 66 6.66 5.99 3.22
CA VAL A 66 5.41 5.35 3.61
C VAL A 66 4.66 6.28 4.54
N SER A 67 3.49 6.72 4.11
CA SER A 67 2.67 7.71 4.81
C SER A 67 1.19 7.29 4.81
N THR A 68 0.36 7.98 5.57
CA THR A 68 -1.09 8.04 5.32
C THR A 68 -1.39 9.32 4.55
N GLY A 69 -2.46 9.38 3.79
CA GLY A 69 -2.81 10.63 3.12
C GLY A 69 -3.71 10.48 1.91
N PHE A 70 -3.49 11.36 0.93
CA PHE A 70 -4.33 11.50 -0.24
C PHE A 70 -3.47 11.55 -1.50
N ILE A 71 -4.05 11.12 -2.62
CA ILE A 71 -3.50 11.37 -3.96
C ILE A 71 -4.23 12.59 -4.52
N TYR A 72 -3.49 13.61 -4.90
CA TYR A 72 -4.04 14.87 -5.40
C TYR A 72 -4.76 14.68 -6.72
N GLY A 73 -5.99 15.16 -6.78
CA GLY A 73 -6.76 15.19 -8.03
C GLY A 73 -6.30 16.32 -8.94
N PHE A 74 -6.48 16.16 -10.22
CA PHE A 74 -6.16 17.18 -11.24
C PHE A 74 -7.23 17.21 -12.33
N ASP A 75 -7.37 18.35 -12.97
CA ASP A 75 -8.42 18.61 -13.96
C ASP A 75 -9.82 18.31 -13.39
N GLU A 76 -10.59 17.42 -14.00
CA GLU A 76 -11.91 17.01 -13.56
C GLU A 76 -11.89 15.76 -12.65
N VAL A 77 -10.69 15.22 -12.38
CA VAL A 77 -10.53 14.02 -11.54
C VAL A 77 -10.40 14.44 -10.07
N PRO A 78 -11.29 13.99 -9.18
CA PRO A 78 -11.25 14.37 -7.78
C PRO A 78 -10.05 13.77 -7.05
N THR A 79 -9.60 14.43 -6.00
CA THR A 79 -8.65 13.87 -5.03
C THR A 79 -9.19 12.57 -4.44
N SER A 80 -8.32 11.59 -4.21
CA SER A 80 -8.69 10.30 -3.63
C SER A 80 -9.36 10.44 -2.25
N GLY A 81 -10.02 9.38 -1.79
CA GLY A 81 -10.34 9.22 -0.37
C GLY A 81 -9.07 9.17 0.47
N GLN A 82 -9.21 9.28 1.80
CA GLN A 82 -8.07 9.08 2.71
C GLN A 82 -7.58 7.63 2.62
N LEU A 83 -6.28 7.47 2.39
CA LEU A 83 -5.61 6.19 2.23
C LEU A 83 -4.85 5.84 3.50
N ASP A 84 -5.01 4.62 3.97
CA ASP A 84 -4.40 4.12 5.22
C ASP A 84 -2.86 4.06 5.08
N VAL A 85 -2.39 3.61 3.90
CA VAL A 85 -0.98 3.57 3.54
C VAL A 85 -0.79 4.00 2.10
N VAL A 86 0.08 4.98 1.89
CA VAL A 86 0.57 5.43 0.59
C VAL A 86 2.08 5.21 0.56
N ILE A 87 2.56 4.44 -0.41
CA ILE A 87 3.98 4.27 -0.71
C ILE A 87 4.27 5.14 -1.93
N TRP A 88 5.20 6.07 -1.80
CA TRP A 88 5.48 7.04 -2.84
C TRP A 88 6.97 7.32 -2.99
N ASP A 89 7.40 7.67 -4.19
CA ASP A 89 8.78 8.00 -4.52
C ASP A 89 9.08 9.46 -4.13
N SER A 90 9.71 9.61 -2.98
CA SER A 90 10.11 10.92 -2.45
C SER A 90 11.45 11.42 -3.02
N SER A 91 12.16 10.59 -3.74
CA SER A 91 13.46 10.96 -4.34
C SER A 91 13.31 11.72 -5.65
N HIS A 92 12.23 11.47 -6.39
CA HIS A 92 11.98 12.09 -7.69
C HIS A 92 10.78 13.05 -7.68
N HIS A 93 9.93 12.99 -6.65
CA HIS A 93 8.70 13.77 -6.59
C HIS A 93 8.56 14.53 -5.27
N ALA A 94 8.22 15.81 -5.35
CA ALA A 94 7.84 16.59 -4.18
C ALA A 94 6.36 16.34 -3.85
N PRO A 95 5.98 16.21 -2.57
CA PRO A 95 4.57 16.16 -2.20
C PRO A 95 3.91 17.52 -2.45
N VAL A 96 2.62 17.51 -2.78
CA VAL A 96 1.80 18.72 -2.88
C VAL A 96 1.66 19.39 -1.52
N TYR A 97 1.50 18.56 -0.49
CA TYR A 97 1.43 19.02 0.90
C TYR A 97 1.92 17.93 1.84
N ARG A 98 2.58 18.33 2.94
CA ARG A 98 3.11 17.38 3.94
C ARG A 98 3.01 17.94 5.35
N THR A 99 2.58 17.10 6.27
CA THR A 99 2.71 17.29 7.72
C THR A 99 3.44 16.09 8.33
N THR A 100 3.58 16.08 9.66
CA THR A 100 4.05 14.90 10.39
C THR A 100 3.06 13.74 10.33
N GLU A 101 1.78 14.01 10.13
CA GLU A 101 0.70 13.03 10.25
C GLU A 101 0.26 12.48 8.90
N PHE A 102 0.23 13.31 7.87
CA PHE A 102 -0.23 12.87 6.54
C PHE A 102 0.47 13.61 5.39
N VAL A 103 0.28 13.08 4.19
CA VAL A 103 0.82 13.63 2.95
C VAL A 103 -0.27 13.75 1.89
N ILE A 104 -0.15 14.75 1.02
CA ILE A 104 -0.87 14.81 -0.25
C ILE A 104 0.18 14.72 -1.35
N VAL A 105 0.12 13.66 -2.14
CA VAL A 105 1.10 13.39 -3.19
C VAL A 105 0.47 13.50 -4.58
N PRO A 106 1.23 13.92 -5.59
CA PRO A 106 0.76 13.85 -6.96
C PRO A 106 0.69 12.39 -7.42
N PRO A 107 -0.20 12.04 -8.38
CA PRO A 107 -0.38 10.64 -8.84
C PRO A 107 0.91 9.99 -9.33
N GLU A 108 1.76 10.74 -10.02
CA GLU A 108 3.03 10.27 -10.57
C GLU A 108 4.04 9.83 -9.50
N ALA A 109 3.90 10.32 -8.28
CA ALA A 109 4.75 9.90 -7.17
C ALA A 109 4.34 8.55 -6.57
N VAL A 110 3.12 8.10 -6.82
CA VAL A 110 2.54 6.94 -6.13
C VAL A 110 3.08 5.64 -6.69
N VAL A 111 3.67 4.83 -5.83
CA VAL A 111 4.16 3.49 -6.16
C VAL A 111 3.12 2.44 -5.80
N SER A 112 2.46 2.59 -4.64
CA SER A 112 1.44 1.64 -4.18
C SER A 112 0.55 2.26 -3.11
N VAL A 113 -0.66 1.73 -2.98
CA VAL A 113 -1.60 2.06 -1.90
C VAL A 113 -2.08 0.78 -1.23
N ILE A 114 -2.29 0.84 0.10
CA ILE A 114 -2.79 -0.30 0.88
C ILE A 114 -3.93 0.19 1.77
N SER A 115 -5.06 -0.51 1.72
CA SER A 115 -6.13 -0.34 2.71
C SER A 115 -5.99 -1.41 3.79
N VAL A 116 -6.00 -0.98 5.05
CA VAL A 116 -5.82 -1.83 6.23
C VAL A 116 -7.17 -2.09 6.87
N LYS A 117 -7.55 -3.35 6.98
CA LYS A 117 -8.78 -3.75 7.67
C LYS A 117 -8.48 -4.84 8.70
N SER A 118 -9.16 -4.75 9.82
CA SER A 118 -8.99 -5.67 10.94
C SER A 118 -9.69 -6.99 10.73
N ASP A 119 -10.75 -6.99 9.94
CA ASP A 119 -11.62 -8.13 9.72
C ASP A 119 -12.13 -8.07 8.28
N LEU A 120 -11.86 -9.11 7.51
CA LEU A 120 -12.31 -9.24 6.13
C LEU A 120 -13.51 -10.20 5.99
N ASP A 121 -13.98 -10.79 7.08
CA ASP A 121 -15.12 -11.69 7.06
C ASP A 121 -16.45 -10.92 6.94
N GLN A 122 -16.43 -9.63 7.27
CA GLN A 122 -17.59 -8.77 7.12
C GLN A 122 -17.63 -8.13 5.72
N GLN A 123 -18.68 -8.45 4.97
CA GLN A 123 -18.90 -7.92 3.62
C GLN A 123 -18.82 -6.38 3.55
N LYS A 124 -19.34 -5.68 4.56
CA LYS A 124 -19.26 -4.22 4.65
C LYS A 124 -17.81 -3.73 4.68
N THR A 125 -16.97 -4.37 5.49
CA THR A 125 -15.55 -4.01 5.64
C THR A 125 -14.78 -4.20 4.33
N VAL A 126 -15.05 -5.29 3.62
CA VAL A 126 -14.46 -5.53 2.29
C VAL A 126 -14.95 -4.47 1.29
N HIS A 127 -16.24 -4.15 1.30
CA HIS A 127 -16.81 -3.14 0.41
C HIS A 127 -16.23 -1.74 0.63
N ASP A 128 -16.00 -1.37 1.90
CA ASP A 128 -15.39 -0.09 2.25
C ASP A 128 -13.90 -0.04 1.84
N ALA A 129 -13.16 -1.14 1.99
CA ALA A 129 -11.78 -1.25 1.50
C ALA A 129 -11.70 -1.10 -0.01
N VAL A 130 -12.55 -1.83 -0.75
CA VAL A 130 -12.63 -1.75 -2.21
C VAL A 130 -13.01 -0.34 -2.67
N ARG A 131 -14.01 0.28 -2.05
CA ARG A 131 -14.40 1.66 -2.38
C ARG A 131 -13.25 2.64 -2.20
N ASN A 132 -12.48 2.50 -1.12
CA ASN A 132 -11.32 3.35 -0.86
C ASN A 132 -10.25 3.18 -1.95
N LEU A 133 -9.93 1.95 -2.31
CA LEU A 133 -8.98 1.66 -3.39
C LEU A 133 -9.50 2.12 -4.77
N LEU A 134 -10.80 1.98 -5.02
CA LEU A 134 -11.42 2.45 -6.25
C LEU A 134 -11.39 3.98 -6.40
N SER A 135 -11.24 4.75 -5.32
CA SER A 135 -11.05 6.20 -5.40
C SER A 135 -9.73 6.59 -6.07
N VAL A 136 -8.78 5.67 -6.17
CA VAL A 136 -7.47 5.87 -6.81
C VAL A 136 -7.52 5.55 -8.30
N ALA A 137 -8.40 4.65 -8.73
CA ALA A 137 -8.44 4.19 -10.12
C ALA A 137 -8.63 5.31 -11.16
N PRO A 138 -9.50 6.33 -10.97
CA PRO A 138 -9.62 7.43 -11.92
C PRO A 138 -8.32 8.25 -12.04
N LEU A 139 -7.58 8.40 -10.94
CA LEU A 139 -6.31 9.13 -10.91
C LEU A 139 -5.22 8.40 -11.70
N ASP A 140 -5.13 7.07 -11.55
CA ASP A 140 -4.21 6.24 -12.31
C ASP A 140 -4.54 6.26 -13.81
N LEU A 141 -5.80 6.09 -14.17
CA LEU A 141 -6.24 6.14 -15.57
C LEU A 141 -5.98 7.49 -16.22
N ALA A 142 -6.33 8.59 -15.55
CA ALA A 142 -6.11 9.93 -16.07
C ALA A 142 -4.62 10.25 -16.22
N PHE A 143 -3.79 9.78 -15.28
CA PHE A 143 -2.35 9.92 -15.37
C PHE A 143 -1.76 9.13 -16.54
N ARG A 144 -2.20 7.89 -16.76
CA ARG A 144 -1.75 7.04 -17.89
C ARG A 144 -2.09 7.67 -19.24
N HIS A 145 -3.31 8.18 -19.41
CA HIS A 145 -3.70 8.90 -20.64
C HIS A 145 -2.82 10.11 -20.94
N ARG A 146 -2.42 10.83 -19.89
CA ARG A 146 -1.49 11.97 -20.02
C ARG A 146 -0.06 11.52 -20.33
N SER A 147 0.35 10.37 -19.79
CA SER A 147 1.69 9.79 -20.00
C SER A 147 1.86 9.16 -21.38
N ASP A 148 0.79 8.60 -21.95
CA ASP A 148 0.82 8.04 -23.31
C ASP A 148 1.06 9.12 -24.38
N GLU A 149 0.69 10.37 -24.10
CA GLU A 149 1.09 11.51 -24.92
C GLU A 149 2.57 11.92 -24.73
N HIS A 150 3.25 11.44 -23.65
CA HIS A 150 4.61 11.82 -23.26
C HIS A 150 5.53 10.64 -22.86
N SER A 151 5.21 9.40 -23.25
CA SER A 151 6.02 8.17 -23.08
C SER A 151 6.67 7.95 -21.70
N LEU A 152 5.86 7.83 -20.63
CA LEU A 152 6.32 7.39 -19.31
C LEU A 152 5.77 5.98 -18.95
N PRO A 153 6.52 5.17 -18.16
CA PRO A 153 6.13 3.80 -17.86
C PRO A 153 4.93 3.71 -16.90
N PRO A 154 4.17 2.61 -16.93
CA PRO A 154 2.93 2.46 -16.18
C PRO A 154 3.14 2.38 -14.66
N ILE A 155 2.32 3.11 -13.92
CA ILE A 155 2.26 3.11 -12.46
C ILE A 155 1.15 2.15 -12.00
N THR A 156 1.45 1.40 -10.96
CA THR A 156 0.61 0.63 -10.04
C THR A 156 0.19 -0.79 -10.40
N LYS A 157 0.65 -1.68 -9.52
CA LYS A 157 0.00 -2.97 -9.24
C LYS A 157 -0.75 -2.85 -7.91
N PHE A 158 -2.04 -3.11 -7.92
CA PHE A 158 -2.80 -3.27 -6.68
C PHE A 158 -2.46 -4.63 -6.04
N MET A 159 -1.98 -4.63 -4.83
CA MET A 159 -1.85 -5.84 -4.03
C MET A 159 -3.02 -5.95 -3.05
N GLY A 160 -4.03 -6.71 -3.43
CA GLY A 160 -5.02 -7.22 -2.48
C GLY A 160 -4.42 -8.41 -1.73
N SER A 161 -4.49 -8.41 -0.41
CA SER A 161 -4.08 -9.52 0.45
C SER A 161 -5.18 -10.60 0.50
N SER A 162 -5.43 -11.26 -0.58
CA SER A 162 -6.03 -12.60 -0.62
C SER A 162 -5.57 -13.27 -1.90
N GLY A 163 -5.00 -14.45 -1.75
CA GLY A 163 -4.36 -15.21 -2.81
C GLY A 163 -5.16 -15.23 -4.12
N ASN A 164 -4.42 -14.99 -5.17
CA ASN A 164 -4.76 -15.11 -6.57
C ASN A 164 -5.36 -13.89 -7.28
N ARG A 165 -4.53 -13.41 -8.13
CA ARG A 165 -4.62 -12.51 -9.27
C ARG A 165 -4.18 -11.08 -8.99
N VAL A 166 -2.98 -10.81 -9.48
CA VAL A 166 -2.58 -9.48 -9.96
C VAL A 166 -3.58 -9.12 -11.07
N GLY A 167 -4.46 -8.19 -10.80
CA GLY A 167 -5.25 -7.55 -11.85
C GLY A 167 -4.38 -6.44 -12.46
N GLU A 168 -4.03 -6.59 -13.71
CA GLU A 168 -3.60 -5.46 -14.51
C GLU A 168 -4.87 -4.64 -14.81
N PHE A 169 -4.87 -3.40 -14.42
CA PHE A 169 -5.82 -2.39 -14.87
C PHE A 169 -5.12 -1.42 -15.79
#